data_54c1d3e966633de199e5391147d7a518
#
_entry.id   54c1d3e966633de199e5391147d7a518
#
_cell.length_a   1.000
_cell.length_b   1.000
_cell.length_c   1.000
_cell.angle_alpha   90.00
_cell.angle_beta   90.00
_cell.angle_gamma   90.00
#
_symmetry.space_group_name_H-M   'P 1'
#
loop_
_entity.id
_entity.type
_entity.pdbx_description
1 polymer ?
#
loop_
_entity_poly.entity_id
_entity_poly.type
_entity_poly.pdbx_seq_one_letter_code
_entity_poly.pdbx_strand_id
1 'polypeptide(L)'
;MLLEGHQGDIFSLEFHPEGQYLASTGFDRQIFIWNVYGECENISVLTGHSGAIMELHFSPDGNHLYTASTDMTLGLWDIAAGTRIKKLKGHTSFVNSVSGARRGLTQLCSGSDDSTIRVWDPRKRGQCYTLNNTYQVTAVTFNDTAEQVISGGIDNDIKVWDLRKNSILYKLKGHSDTITGLSLSPDGSYILSNAVDNTLRIWDVRPFAPYERCVKIISGHQHNFEKNLLRCAWSPDGSKVSAGSSDRFHYIWDTTSRRILYKLPGHNGSVNDIDFHPKEPIVCSGSSDKQIYLGEIETVQ
;
A
#
# COMPACT_ATOMS: atom_id res chain seq x y z
N MET A 1 -13.14 -8.99 15.20
CA MET A 1 -12.03 -9.62 15.96
C MET A 1 -10.93 -8.59 16.18
N LEU A 2 -10.28 -8.59 17.34
CA LEU A 2 -9.15 -7.71 17.68
C LEU A 2 -7.88 -8.55 17.75
N LEU A 3 -6.81 -8.14 17.02
CA LEU A 3 -5.52 -8.79 17.04
C LEU A 3 -4.53 -7.91 17.79
N GLU A 4 -3.92 -8.46 18.82
CA GLU A 4 -2.96 -7.77 19.69
C GLU A 4 -1.61 -8.47 19.65
N GLY A 5 -0.52 -7.69 19.60
CA GLY A 5 0.85 -8.22 19.57
C GLY A 5 1.90 -7.18 19.28
N HIS A 6 1.60 -6.24 18.39
CA HIS A 6 2.50 -5.14 18.04
C HIS A 6 2.82 -4.27 19.26
N GLN A 7 4.08 -3.85 19.36
CA GLN A 7 4.57 -2.98 20.44
C GLN A 7 4.70 -1.50 19.99
N GLY A 8 4.48 -1.23 18.71
CA GLY A 8 4.52 0.10 18.10
C GLY A 8 3.40 0.30 17.12
N ASP A 9 3.33 1.53 16.57
CA ASP A 9 2.36 1.92 15.55
C ASP A 9 2.41 0.96 14.37
N ILE A 10 1.24 0.54 13.90
CA ILE A 10 1.11 -0.28 12.70
C ILE A 10 1.04 0.68 11.49
N PHE A 11 1.91 0.46 10.50
CA PHE A 11 1.99 1.30 9.31
C PHE A 11 1.42 0.64 8.07
N SER A 12 1.51 -0.69 7.97
CA SER A 12 0.98 -1.41 6.82
C SER A 12 0.51 -2.80 7.19
N LEU A 13 -0.50 -3.25 6.46
CA LEU A 13 -1.05 -4.60 6.54
C LEU A 13 -1.59 -5.00 5.17
N GLU A 14 -1.58 -6.30 4.88
CA GLU A 14 -2.10 -6.85 3.63
C GLU A 14 -2.55 -8.30 3.82
N PHE A 15 -3.66 -8.67 3.19
CA PHE A 15 -4.07 -10.06 3.12
C PHE A 15 -3.22 -10.85 2.13
N HIS A 16 -2.93 -12.07 2.48
CA HIS A 16 -2.35 -13.04 1.58
C HIS A 16 -3.26 -13.24 0.35
N PRO A 17 -2.73 -13.40 -0.88
CA PRO A 17 -3.56 -13.53 -2.08
C PRO A 17 -4.60 -14.65 -2.05
N GLU A 18 -4.35 -15.71 -1.27
CA GLU A 18 -5.32 -16.80 -1.05
C GLU A 18 -6.31 -16.53 0.10
N GLY A 19 -6.07 -15.49 0.92
CA GLY A 19 -6.93 -15.08 2.03
C GLY A 19 -6.70 -15.83 3.35
N GLN A 20 -5.79 -16.80 3.42
CA GLN A 20 -5.58 -17.59 4.64
C GLN A 20 -4.86 -16.82 5.75
N TYR A 21 -4.00 -15.88 5.36
CA TYR A 21 -3.14 -15.13 6.28
C TYR A 21 -3.30 -13.63 6.08
N LEU A 22 -2.98 -12.90 7.13
CA LEU A 22 -2.80 -11.46 7.14
C LEU A 22 -1.37 -11.17 7.59
N ALA A 23 -0.65 -10.30 6.90
CA ALA A 23 0.63 -9.77 7.35
C ALA A 23 0.46 -8.35 7.87
N SER A 24 1.16 -7.99 8.93
CA SER A 24 1.16 -6.63 9.47
C SER A 24 2.54 -6.21 9.92
N THR A 25 2.82 -4.91 9.87
CA THR A 25 4.14 -4.36 10.19
C THR A 25 4.07 -2.90 10.64
N GLY A 26 5.12 -2.42 11.30
CA GLY A 26 5.13 -1.05 11.76
C GLY A 26 6.42 -0.59 12.44
N PHE A 27 6.25 0.28 13.43
CA PHE A 27 7.34 0.93 14.15
C PHE A 27 8.22 -0.03 14.95
N ASP A 28 7.67 -1.15 15.41
CA ASP A 28 8.37 -2.19 16.18
C ASP A 28 9.37 -3.01 15.35
N ARG A 29 9.45 -2.78 14.03
CA ARG A 29 10.39 -3.42 13.11
C ARG A 29 10.15 -4.92 12.91
N GLN A 30 8.99 -5.41 13.30
CA GLN A 30 8.57 -6.79 13.20
C GLN A 30 7.51 -6.94 12.12
N ILE A 31 7.43 -8.13 11.55
CA ILE A 31 6.37 -8.54 10.65
C ILE A 31 5.63 -9.66 11.35
N PHE A 32 4.35 -9.47 11.62
CA PHE A 32 3.48 -10.49 12.19
C PHE A 32 2.69 -11.14 11.07
N ILE A 33 2.60 -12.46 11.13
CA ILE A 33 1.73 -13.26 10.26
C ILE A 33 0.61 -13.83 11.12
N TRP A 34 -0.61 -13.51 10.77
CA TRP A 34 -1.81 -13.90 11.50
C TRP A 34 -2.63 -14.88 10.67
N ASN A 35 -3.25 -15.84 11.34
CA ASN A 35 -4.31 -16.62 10.71
C ASN A 35 -5.59 -15.77 10.62
N VAL A 36 -6.27 -15.81 9.49
CA VAL A 36 -7.52 -15.05 9.30
C VAL A 36 -8.72 -15.81 9.86
N TYR A 37 -8.61 -17.13 9.97
CA TYR A 37 -9.70 -18.00 10.39
C TYR A 37 -9.47 -18.55 11.81
N GLY A 38 -10.58 -18.98 12.45
CA GLY A 38 -10.55 -19.52 13.79
C GLY A 38 -10.31 -18.45 14.85
N GLU A 39 -9.37 -18.69 15.74
CA GLU A 39 -9.02 -17.74 16.82
C GLU A 39 -8.15 -16.56 16.35
N CYS A 40 -7.83 -16.50 15.07
CA CYS A 40 -6.99 -15.45 14.45
C CYS A 40 -5.65 -15.26 15.17
N GLU A 41 -4.99 -16.37 15.48
CA GLU A 41 -3.74 -16.38 16.23
C GLU A 41 -2.55 -15.88 15.41
N ASN A 42 -1.55 -15.32 16.10
CA ASN A 42 -0.26 -15.04 15.50
C ASN A 42 0.50 -16.36 15.25
N ILE A 43 0.80 -16.63 13.99
CA ILE A 43 1.48 -17.85 13.56
C ILE A 43 2.99 -17.68 13.58
N SER A 44 3.48 -16.52 13.18
CA SER A 44 4.92 -16.25 13.02
C SER A 44 5.23 -14.77 13.17
N VAL A 45 6.42 -14.50 13.70
CA VAL A 45 6.97 -13.13 13.79
C VAL A 45 8.33 -13.12 13.09
N LEU A 46 8.42 -12.35 12.00
CA LEU A 46 9.65 -12.22 11.22
C LEU A 46 10.41 -10.99 11.71
N THR A 47 11.70 -11.16 11.98
CA THR A 47 12.57 -10.09 12.46
C THR A 47 13.82 -9.97 11.61
N GLY A 48 14.37 -8.73 11.50
CA GLY A 48 15.63 -8.53 10.78
C GLY A 48 15.83 -7.15 10.16
N HIS A 49 14.79 -6.30 10.11
CA HIS A 49 14.98 -4.87 9.85
C HIS A 49 15.50 -4.15 11.10
N SER A 50 16.35 -3.16 10.90
CA SER A 50 16.90 -2.32 11.98
C SER A 50 16.14 -1.00 12.17
N GLY A 51 15.24 -0.66 11.25
CA GLY A 51 14.34 0.49 11.29
C GLY A 51 12.87 0.08 11.16
N ALA A 52 11.98 1.03 11.37
CA ALA A 52 10.54 0.84 11.18
C ALA A 52 10.23 0.35 9.75
N ILE A 53 9.21 -0.50 9.61
CA ILE A 53 8.78 -1.00 8.32
C ILE A 53 7.55 -0.20 7.92
N MET A 54 7.68 0.53 6.80
CA MET A 54 6.69 1.51 6.35
C MET A 54 5.60 0.91 5.47
N GLU A 55 5.93 -0.14 4.72
CA GLU A 55 4.99 -0.84 3.85
C GLU A 55 5.44 -2.27 3.63
N LEU A 56 4.47 -3.14 3.45
CA LEU A 56 4.66 -4.52 3.04
C LEU A 56 3.80 -4.84 1.81
N HIS A 57 4.19 -5.84 1.04
CA HIS A 57 3.44 -6.32 -0.12
C HIS A 57 3.72 -7.78 -0.37
N PHE A 58 2.68 -8.59 -0.53
CA PHE A 58 2.83 -10.00 -0.92
C PHE A 58 3.22 -10.13 -2.38
N SER A 59 4.00 -11.15 -2.70
CA SER A 59 4.16 -11.58 -4.07
C SER A 59 2.84 -12.17 -4.60
N PRO A 60 2.56 -12.09 -5.92
CA PRO A 60 1.31 -12.61 -6.47
C PRO A 60 1.08 -14.11 -6.26
N ASP A 61 2.15 -14.87 -6.07
CA ASP A 61 2.11 -16.31 -5.76
C ASP A 61 1.94 -16.61 -4.27
N GLY A 62 1.93 -15.58 -3.42
CA GLY A 62 1.81 -15.69 -1.96
C GLY A 62 3.03 -16.25 -1.23
N ASN A 63 4.06 -16.72 -1.93
CA ASN A 63 5.20 -17.37 -1.28
C ASN A 63 6.18 -16.40 -0.61
N HIS A 64 6.21 -15.16 -1.10
CA HIS A 64 7.16 -14.16 -0.65
C HIS A 64 6.46 -12.90 -0.15
N LEU A 65 7.15 -12.19 0.75
CA LEU A 65 6.75 -10.88 1.22
C LEU A 65 7.88 -9.87 0.95
N TYR A 66 7.50 -8.70 0.47
CA TYR A 66 8.38 -7.55 0.25
C TYR A 66 8.13 -6.52 1.34
N THR A 67 9.18 -5.91 1.86
CA THR A 67 9.06 -4.86 2.89
C THR A 67 9.93 -3.67 2.58
N ALA A 68 9.44 -2.48 2.87
CA ALA A 68 10.16 -1.21 2.79
C ALA A 68 10.42 -0.67 4.19
N SER A 69 11.66 -0.24 4.47
CA SER A 69 12.04 0.15 5.82
C SER A 69 12.80 1.49 5.88
N THR A 70 12.67 2.16 7.02
CA THR A 70 13.47 3.34 7.36
C THR A 70 14.96 3.02 7.55
N ASP A 71 15.35 1.73 7.58
CA ASP A 71 16.75 1.31 7.54
C ASP A 71 17.39 1.43 6.14
N MET A 72 16.72 2.13 5.20
CA MET A 72 17.14 2.42 3.82
C MET A 72 17.21 1.16 2.93
N THR A 73 16.58 0.08 3.35
CA THR A 73 16.62 -1.19 2.61
C THR A 73 15.24 -1.79 2.42
N LEU A 74 15.16 -2.69 1.42
CA LEU A 74 14.01 -3.57 1.29
C LEU A 74 14.37 -4.97 1.79
N GLY A 75 13.36 -5.67 2.31
CA GLY A 75 13.44 -7.08 2.67
C GLY A 75 12.68 -7.95 1.68
N LEU A 76 13.26 -9.08 1.33
CA LEU A 76 12.56 -10.19 0.67
C LEU A 76 12.51 -11.35 1.66
N TRP A 77 11.32 -11.82 1.95
CA TRP A 77 11.08 -12.86 2.97
C TRP A 77 10.39 -14.07 2.33
N ASP A 78 10.77 -15.25 2.81
CA ASP A 78 10.06 -16.50 2.56
C ASP A 78 9.08 -16.71 3.72
N ILE A 79 7.81 -16.83 3.41
CA ILE A 79 6.75 -16.95 4.41
C ILE A 79 6.78 -18.35 5.03
N ALA A 80 6.96 -19.38 4.21
CA ALA A 80 6.98 -20.76 4.68
C ALA A 80 8.21 -21.06 5.55
N ALA A 81 9.38 -20.53 5.17
CA ALA A 81 10.61 -20.69 5.94
C ALA A 81 10.68 -19.73 7.14
N GLY A 82 9.87 -18.68 7.18
CA GLY A 82 9.91 -17.66 8.23
C GLY A 82 11.22 -16.86 8.26
N THR A 83 11.93 -16.75 7.14
CA THR A 83 13.27 -16.15 7.10
C THR A 83 13.42 -15.11 5.99
N ARG A 84 14.33 -14.15 6.22
CA ARG A 84 14.70 -13.18 5.20
C ARG A 84 15.65 -13.80 4.18
N ILE A 85 15.18 -13.95 2.92
CA ILE A 85 15.98 -14.44 1.80
C ILE A 85 17.02 -13.40 1.38
N LYS A 86 16.63 -12.12 1.31
CA LYS A 86 17.47 -11.08 0.74
C LYS A 86 17.24 -9.71 1.39
N LYS A 87 18.32 -8.96 1.54
CA LYS A 87 18.31 -7.54 1.90
C LYS A 87 18.76 -6.74 0.68
N LEU A 88 17.85 -5.95 0.08
CA LEU A 88 18.14 -5.14 -1.09
C LEU A 88 18.62 -3.77 -0.61
N LYS A 89 19.86 -3.45 -0.93
CA LYS A 89 20.52 -2.20 -0.55
C LYS A 89 20.71 -1.33 -1.79
N GLY A 90 20.57 -0.01 -1.60
CA GLY A 90 20.79 0.97 -2.68
C GLY A 90 20.23 2.32 -2.34
N HIS A 91 19.01 2.42 -1.77
CA HIS A 91 18.47 3.69 -1.30
C HIS A 91 19.38 4.33 -0.27
N THR A 92 19.41 5.67 -0.25
CA THR A 92 20.25 6.47 0.65
C THR A 92 19.46 7.19 1.74
N SER A 93 18.12 7.03 1.74
CA SER A 93 17.21 7.52 2.76
C SER A 93 16.09 6.52 3.00
N PHE A 94 15.10 6.86 3.83
CA PHE A 94 13.98 6.02 4.20
C PHE A 94 13.24 5.51 2.97
N VAL A 95 12.88 4.23 2.97
CA VAL A 95 12.03 3.63 1.94
C VAL A 95 10.61 3.61 2.47
N ASN A 96 9.74 4.39 1.82
CA ASN A 96 8.37 4.62 2.28
C ASN A 96 7.37 3.64 1.69
N SER A 97 7.66 3.11 0.51
CA SER A 97 6.69 2.32 -0.24
C SER A 97 7.37 1.22 -1.06
N VAL A 98 6.70 0.09 -1.17
CA VAL A 98 7.10 -1.06 -2.00
C VAL A 98 5.88 -1.67 -2.66
N SER A 99 6.01 -2.05 -3.91
CA SER A 99 4.95 -2.79 -4.63
C SER A 99 5.56 -3.86 -5.52
N GLY A 100 4.94 -5.03 -5.55
CA GLY A 100 5.28 -6.13 -6.46
C GLY A 100 4.52 -6.03 -7.78
N ALA A 101 5.15 -6.48 -8.86
CA ALA A 101 4.50 -6.60 -10.15
C ALA A 101 3.44 -7.71 -10.10
N ARG A 102 2.21 -7.42 -10.53
CA ARG A 102 1.10 -8.40 -10.54
C ARG A 102 1.27 -9.44 -11.64
N ARG A 103 1.82 -9.05 -12.78
CA ARG A 103 2.00 -9.89 -13.98
C ARG A 103 3.39 -9.72 -14.57
N GLY A 104 3.81 -10.66 -15.38
CA GLY A 104 5.07 -10.56 -16.12
C GLY A 104 6.28 -11.04 -15.31
N LEU A 105 7.37 -10.27 -15.33
CA LEU A 105 8.58 -10.58 -14.60
C LEU A 105 8.37 -10.36 -13.11
N THR A 106 8.95 -11.22 -12.27
CA THR A 106 9.00 -11.03 -10.82
C THR A 106 9.86 -9.80 -10.51
N GLN A 107 9.24 -8.66 -10.40
CA GLN A 107 9.90 -7.37 -10.10
C GLN A 107 9.18 -6.68 -8.96
N LEU A 108 9.91 -5.84 -8.24
CA LEU A 108 9.35 -4.95 -7.24
C LEU A 108 9.85 -3.52 -7.49
N CYS A 109 9.03 -2.53 -7.18
CA CYS A 109 9.41 -1.12 -7.18
C CYS A 109 9.38 -0.58 -5.77
N SER A 110 10.19 0.43 -5.51
CA SER A 110 10.26 1.12 -4.23
C SER A 110 10.36 2.62 -4.40
N GLY A 111 9.73 3.36 -3.50
CA GLY A 111 9.81 4.81 -3.40
C GLY A 111 10.47 5.25 -2.10
N SER A 112 11.30 6.29 -2.17
CA SER A 112 12.14 6.71 -1.05
C SER A 112 12.21 8.23 -0.90
N ASP A 113 12.58 8.65 0.32
CA ASP A 113 12.92 10.04 0.64
C ASP A 113 14.21 10.52 -0.03
N ASP A 114 15.00 9.61 -0.64
CA ASP A 114 16.14 9.98 -1.47
C ASP A 114 15.73 10.54 -2.85
N SER A 115 14.45 10.78 -3.06
CA SER A 115 13.85 11.25 -4.30
C SER A 115 14.03 10.30 -5.48
N THR A 116 14.27 9.02 -5.21
CA THR A 116 14.37 8.01 -6.27
C THR A 116 13.28 6.96 -6.16
N ILE A 117 12.89 6.44 -7.34
CA ILE A 117 12.12 5.23 -7.46
C ILE A 117 13.08 4.18 -8.02
N ARG A 118 13.12 3.01 -7.41
CA ARG A 118 13.99 1.93 -7.86
C ARG A 118 13.17 0.70 -8.20
N VAL A 119 13.59 0.02 -9.26
CA VAL A 119 13.01 -1.26 -9.67
C VAL A 119 14.05 -2.36 -9.48
N TRP A 120 13.62 -3.45 -8.87
CA TRP A 120 14.47 -4.57 -8.46
C TRP A 120 13.96 -5.86 -9.07
N ASP A 121 14.89 -6.72 -9.47
CA ASP A 121 14.61 -8.13 -9.78
C ASP A 121 15.17 -8.98 -8.62
N PRO A 122 14.32 -9.69 -7.87
CA PRO A 122 14.78 -10.52 -6.75
C PRO A 122 15.86 -11.54 -7.11
N ARG A 123 15.91 -11.97 -8.37
CA ARG A 123 16.87 -12.94 -8.90
C ARG A 123 18.26 -12.33 -9.15
N LYS A 124 18.32 -11.03 -9.39
CA LYS A 124 19.55 -10.28 -9.70
C LYS A 124 20.16 -9.65 -8.45
N ARG A 125 21.40 -9.24 -8.54
CA ARG A 125 22.06 -8.39 -7.53
C ARG A 125 21.87 -6.92 -7.91
N GLY A 126 21.39 -6.09 -6.95
CA GLY A 126 21.17 -4.66 -7.13
C GLY A 126 19.88 -4.31 -7.87
N GLN A 127 19.67 -3.02 -8.06
CA GLN A 127 18.52 -2.46 -8.80
C GLN A 127 18.65 -2.66 -10.31
N CYS A 128 17.52 -2.82 -10.99
CA CYS A 128 17.45 -2.88 -12.44
C CYS A 128 17.34 -1.48 -13.07
N TYR A 129 16.53 -0.61 -12.46
CA TYR A 129 16.28 0.75 -12.89
C TYR A 129 16.32 1.70 -11.71
N THR A 130 16.75 2.93 -11.96
CA THR A 130 16.64 4.06 -11.03
C THR A 130 15.99 5.22 -11.79
N LEU A 131 14.84 5.66 -11.30
CA LEU A 131 14.10 6.79 -11.82
C LEU A 131 14.28 7.95 -10.83
N ASN A 132 14.83 9.04 -11.30
CA ASN A 132 15.10 10.22 -10.47
C ASN A 132 13.89 11.14 -10.48
N ASN A 133 13.28 11.31 -9.32
CA ASN A 133 12.25 12.30 -9.08
C ASN A 133 12.87 13.60 -8.54
N THR A 134 12.10 14.68 -8.52
CA THR A 134 12.57 15.97 -7.98
C THR A 134 12.40 16.03 -6.45
N TYR A 135 11.40 15.35 -5.93
CA TYR A 135 11.00 15.37 -4.51
C TYR A 135 10.87 13.96 -3.95
N GLN A 136 10.75 13.85 -2.62
CA GLN A 136 10.55 12.58 -1.93
C GLN A 136 9.32 11.84 -2.47
N VAL A 137 9.46 10.52 -2.54
CA VAL A 137 8.43 9.61 -3.00
C VAL A 137 7.84 8.86 -1.81
N THR A 138 6.54 8.97 -1.63
CA THR A 138 5.80 8.42 -0.50
C THR A 138 5.01 7.17 -0.84
N ALA A 139 4.61 7.04 -2.11
CA ALA A 139 3.83 5.91 -2.60
C ALA A 139 4.24 5.51 -4.01
N VAL A 140 4.32 4.20 -4.28
CA VAL A 140 4.61 3.65 -5.60
C VAL A 140 3.73 2.42 -5.87
N THR A 141 3.42 2.21 -7.14
CA THR A 141 2.80 0.96 -7.61
C THR A 141 3.16 0.69 -9.06
N PHE A 142 3.08 -0.56 -9.50
CA PHE A 142 3.15 -0.89 -10.91
C PHE A 142 1.81 -0.69 -11.60
N ASN A 143 1.84 -0.49 -12.93
CA ASN A 143 0.66 -0.78 -13.73
C ASN A 143 0.48 -2.31 -13.91
N ASP A 144 -0.65 -2.74 -14.47
CA ASP A 144 -0.99 -4.16 -14.58
C ASP A 144 0.04 -4.99 -15.38
N THR A 145 0.70 -4.39 -16.38
CA THR A 145 1.70 -5.06 -17.24
C THR A 145 3.13 -5.00 -16.71
N ALA A 146 3.37 -4.29 -15.60
CA ALA A 146 4.70 -4.01 -15.05
C ALA A 146 5.68 -3.30 -16.01
N GLU A 147 5.17 -2.64 -17.06
CA GLU A 147 5.97 -1.83 -17.96
C GLU A 147 6.12 -0.38 -17.50
N GLN A 148 5.24 0.04 -16.60
CA GLN A 148 5.20 1.38 -16.04
C GLN A 148 5.17 1.33 -14.52
N VAL A 149 5.81 2.31 -13.90
CA VAL A 149 5.69 2.58 -12.46
C VAL A 149 4.91 3.87 -12.27
N ILE A 150 4.04 3.88 -11.29
CA ILE A 150 3.22 5.03 -10.90
C ILE A 150 3.69 5.46 -9.51
N SER A 151 4.00 6.73 -9.35
CA SER A 151 4.53 7.28 -8.12
C SER A 151 3.78 8.52 -7.68
N GLY A 152 3.64 8.69 -6.38
CA GLY A 152 3.15 9.89 -5.72
C GLY A 152 4.12 10.35 -4.65
N GLY A 153 4.09 11.63 -4.33
CA GLY A 153 5.01 12.20 -3.35
C GLY A 153 4.59 13.59 -2.86
N ILE A 154 5.57 14.30 -2.33
CA ILE A 154 5.41 15.64 -1.73
C ILE A 154 5.10 16.70 -2.81
N ASP A 155 5.37 16.43 -4.05
CA ASP A 155 5.09 17.34 -5.18
C ASP A 155 3.62 17.34 -5.63
N ASN A 156 2.76 16.61 -4.96
CA ASN A 156 1.31 16.54 -5.17
C ASN A 156 0.88 15.97 -6.54
N ASP A 157 1.83 15.68 -7.42
CA ASP A 157 1.61 15.10 -8.73
C ASP A 157 1.76 13.57 -8.67
N ILE A 158 0.85 12.84 -9.28
CA ILE A 158 1.06 11.42 -9.59
C ILE A 158 1.80 11.36 -10.93
N LYS A 159 2.91 10.66 -10.98
CA LYS A 159 3.74 10.51 -12.17
C LYS A 159 3.71 9.07 -12.66
N VAL A 160 3.48 8.92 -13.94
CA VAL A 160 3.56 7.63 -14.63
C VAL A 160 4.86 7.57 -15.40
N TRP A 161 5.68 6.57 -15.10
CA TRP A 161 7.01 6.39 -15.63
C TRP A 161 7.05 5.21 -16.60
N ASP A 162 7.65 5.39 -17.76
CA ASP A 162 7.94 4.33 -18.70
C ASP A 162 9.32 3.74 -18.36
N LEU A 163 9.36 2.45 -18.00
CA LEU A 163 10.61 1.78 -17.62
C LEU A 163 11.56 1.58 -18.79
N ARG A 164 11.04 1.44 -20.01
CA ARG A 164 11.87 1.27 -21.20
C ARG A 164 12.58 2.56 -21.60
N LYS A 165 11.87 3.70 -21.46
CA LYS A 165 12.39 5.03 -21.80
C LYS A 165 13.10 5.70 -20.64
N ASN A 166 12.94 5.18 -19.42
CA ASN A 166 13.45 5.78 -18.18
C ASN A 166 13.03 7.25 -18.01
N SER A 167 11.78 7.56 -18.36
CA SER A 167 11.26 8.92 -18.37
C SER A 167 9.79 8.97 -17.95
N ILE A 168 9.34 10.17 -17.54
CA ILE A 168 7.94 10.41 -17.23
C ILE A 168 7.15 10.37 -18.54
N LEU A 169 6.12 9.53 -18.57
CA LEU A 169 5.19 9.43 -19.70
C LEU A 169 4.13 10.54 -19.62
N TYR A 170 3.50 10.71 -18.45
CA TYR A 170 2.56 11.80 -18.16
C TYR A 170 2.42 12.00 -16.66
N LYS A 171 1.76 13.10 -16.29
CA LYS A 171 1.45 13.44 -14.90
C LYS A 171 -0.04 13.58 -14.72
N LEU A 172 -0.56 13.11 -13.59
CA LEU A 172 -1.92 13.28 -13.14
C LEU A 172 -1.93 14.37 -12.07
N LYS A 173 -2.49 15.51 -12.43
CA LYS A 173 -2.51 16.70 -11.56
C LYS A 173 -3.89 16.90 -10.96
N GLY A 174 -3.93 17.32 -9.71
CA GLY A 174 -5.20 17.65 -9.05
C GLY A 174 -5.13 17.67 -7.53
N HIS A 175 -4.37 16.78 -6.88
CA HIS A 175 -4.17 16.89 -5.45
C HIS A 175 -3.48 18.20 -5.09
N SER A 176 -3.86 18.77 -3.94
CA SER A 176 -3.31 20.05 -3.46
C SER A 176 -2.27 19.88 -2.35
N ASP A 177 -2.08 18.66 -1.85
CA ASP A 177 -1.05 18.33 -0.85
C ASP A 177 -0.51 16.91 -1.13
N THR A 178 0.44 16.49 -0.32
CA THR A 178 1.22 15.25 -0.42
C THR A 178 0.36 14.01 -0.62
N ILE A 179 0.74 13.18 -1.56
CA ILE A 179 0.12 11.87 -1.80
C ILE A 179 0.67 10.89 -0.78
N THR A 180 -0.18 10.17 -0.08
CA THR A 180 0.19 9.25 0.99
C THR A 180 0.04 7.77 0.63
N GLY A 181 -0.87 7.45 -0.30
CA GLY A 181 -1.13 6.09 -0.73
C GLY A 181 -1.54 6.00 -2.19
N LEU A 182 -1.15 4.91 -2.84
CA LEU A 182 -1.55 4.55 -4.21
C LEU A 182 -1.96 3.09 -4.23
N SER A 183 -3.07 2.79 -4.90
CA SER A 183 -3.53 1.42 -5.11
C SER A 183 -4.09 1.24 -6.51
N LEU A 184 -3.64 0.19 -7.20
CA LEU A 184 -4.11 -0.17 -8.54
C LEU A 184 -5.42 -0.95 -8.42
N SER A 185 -6.43 -0.60 -9.24
CA SER A 185 -7.69 -1.34 -9.29
C SER A 185 -7.47 -2.81 -9.68
N PRO A 186 -8.38 -3.72 -9.30
CA PRO A 186 -8.25 -5.15 -9.63
C PRO A 186 -8.16 -5.43 -11.13
N ASP A 187 -8.86 -4.64 -11.95
CA ASP A 187 -8.84 -4.71 -13.41
C ASP A 187 -7.65 -4.01 -14.08
N GLY A 188 -6.84 -3.28 -13.29
CA GLY A 188 -5.68 -2.55 -13.79
C GLY A 188 -5.99 -1.26 -14.56
N SER A 189 -7.26 -0.83 -14.62
CA SER A 189 -7.70 0.32 -15.40
C SER A 189 -7.60 1.64 -14.66
N TYR A 190 -7.64 1.61 -13.34
CA TYR A 190 -7.70 2.80 -12.48
C TYR A 190 -6.65 2.76 -11.38
N ILE A 191 -6.25 3.96 -10.95
CA ILE A 191 -5.45 4.18 -9.73
C ILE A 191 -6.31 4.92 -8.72
N LEU A 192 -6.32 4.41 -7.50
CA LEU A 192 -6.80 5.13 -6.33
C LEU A 192 -5.62 5.83 -5.67
N SER A 193 -5.78 7.09 -5.34
CA SER A 193 -4.79 7.85 -4.58
C SER A 193 -5.41 8.46 -3.33
N ASN A 194 -4.69 8.40 -2.24
CA ASN A 194 -4.98 9.13 -1.01
C ASN A 194 -3.98 10.27 -0.82
N ALA A 195 -4.43 11.42 -0.33
CA ALA A 195 -3.56 12.57 -0.10
C ALA A 195 -3.94 13.36 1.17
N VAL A 196 -2.98 14.11 1.69
CA VAL A 196 -3.15 14.96 2.88
C VAL A 196 -4.21 16.07 2.67
N ASP A 197 -4.64 16.32 1.43
CA ASP A 197 -5.74 17.24 1.11
C ASP A 197 -7.14 16.70 1.51
N ASN A 198 -7.20 15.59 2.23
CA ASN A 198 -8.42 14.90 2.67
C ASN A 198 -9.31 14.42 1.52
N THR A 199 -8.71 14.13 0.37
CA THR A 199 -9.43 13.56 -0.77
C THR A 199 -8.82 12.24 -1.22
N LEU A 200 -9.71 11.30 -1.56
CA LEU A 200 -9.38 10.16 -2.39
C LEU A 200 -9.73 10.49 -3.84
N ARG A 201 -8.87 10.11 -4.77
CA ARG A 201 -9.16 10.30 -6.19
C ARG A 201 -8.97 9.02 -6.96
N ILE A 202 -9.85 8.82 -7.95
CA ILE A 202 -9.77 7.71 -8.89
C ILE A 202 -9.35 8.29 -10.24
N TRP A 203 -8.28 7.71 -10.79
CA TRP A 203 -7.66 8.15 -12.04
C TRP A 203 -7.70 7.05 -13.08
N ASP A 204 -8.07 7.40 -14.30
CA ASP A 204 -8.00 6.49 -15.46
C ASP A 204 -6.56 6.43 -15.99
N VAL A 205 -5.97 5.26 -15.91
CA VAL A 205 -4.58 5.01 -16.37
C VAL A 205 -4.50 4.20 -17.66
N ARG A 206 -5.62 3.94 -18.29
CA ARG A 206 -5.66 3.23 -19.58
C ARG A 206 -4.90 4.01 -20.66
N PRO A 207 -4.29 3.33 -21.63
CA PRO A 207 -3.46 3.98 -22.66
C PRO A 207 -4.18 5.08 -23.47
N PHE A 208 -5.47 4.88 -23.75
CA PHE A 208 -6.28 5.78 -24.59
C PHE A 208 -7.34 6.56 -23.79
N ALA A 209 -7.09 6.78 -22.51
CA ALA A 209 -7.99 7.56 -21.67
C ALA A 209 -8.07 9.04 -22.12
N PRO A 210 -9.21 9.73 -21.85
CA PRO A 210 -9.36 11.16 -22.09
C PRO A 210 -8.29 12.00 -21.42
N TYR A 211 -8.14 13.27 -21.86
CA TYR A 211 -7.15 14.17 -21.28
C TYR A 211 -7.36 14.39 -19.76
N GLU A 212 -8.61 14.59 -19.35
CA GLU A 212 -8.97 14.65 -17.94
C GLU A 212 -9.09 13.24 -17.37
N ARG A 213 -8.02 12.80 -16.71
CA ARG A 213 -7.93 11.44 -16.17
C ARG A 213 -8.51 11.29 -14.76
N CYS A 214 -8.82 12.39 -14.07
CA CYS A 214 -9.49 12.34 -12.76
C CYS A 214 -10.96 12.02 -12.94
N VAL A 215 -11.34 10.77 -12.71
CA VAL A 215 -12.71 10.29 -12.92
C VAL A 215 -13.61 10.60 -11.74
N LYS A 216 -13.09 10.48 -10.52
CA LYS A 216 -13.88 10.67 -9.29
C LYS A 216 -13.03 11.29 -8.20
N ILE A 217 -13.69 12.13 -7.39
CA ILE A 217 -13.17 12.69 -6.15
C ILE A 217 -14.11 12.23 -5.04
N ILE A 218 -13.54 11.70 -3.98
CA ILE A 218 -14.23 11.15 -2.82
C ILE A 218 -13.66 11.84 -1.59
N SER A 219 -14.50 12.17 -0.62
CA SER A 219 -14.12 12.87 0.61
C SER A 219 -14.86 12.29 1.82
N GLY A 220 -14.40 12.64 3.02
CA GLY A 220 -15.04 12.23 4.27
C GLY A 220 -14.04 11.79 5.34
N HIS A 221 -12.91 11.19 4.97
CA HIS A 221 -11.81 10.91 5.87
C HIS A 221 -10.98 12.18 6.14
N GLN A 222 -10.13 12.11 7.14
CA GLN A 222 -9.33 13.25 7.59
C GLN A 222 -7.86 12.84 7.78
N HIS A 223 -6.96 13.73 7.37
CA HIS A 223 -5.57 13.72 7.78
C HIS A 223 -5.35 14.75 8.89
N ASN A 224 -4.43 14.46 9.79
CA ASN A 224 -3.98 15.39 10.83
C ASN A 224 -2.65 16.04 10.45
N PHE A 225 -2.15 16.91 11.32
CA PHE A 225 -0.88 17.60 11.12
C PHE A 225 0.35 16.68 11.21
N GLU A 226 0.21 15.47 11.76
CA GLU A 226 1.29 14.47 11.81
C GLU A 226 1.65 13.93 10.44
N LYS A 227 0.74 14.09 9.45
CA LYS A 227 0.93 13.67 8.05
C LYS A 227 1.35 12.20 7.91
N ASN A 228 0.75 11.33 8.72
CA ASN A 228 0.95 9.89 8.58
C ASN A 228 0.62 9.44 7.15
N LEU A 229 1.38 8.47 6.65
CA LEU A 229 1.15 7.89 5.33
C LEU A 229 -0.06 6.95 5.38
N LEU A 230 -1.27 7.54 5.32
CA LEU A 230 -2.51 6.78 5.30
C LEU A 230 -2.67 6.11 3.94
N ARG A 231 -2.81 4.79 3.96
CA ARG A 231 -2.96 3.97 2.75
C ARG A 231 -4.42 3.89 2.31
N CYS A 232 -4.61 3.35 1.13
CA CYS A 232 -5.93 3.15 0.53
C CYS A 232 -5.97 1.81 -0.22
N ALA A 233 -7.14 1.20 -0.27
CA ALA A 233 -7.34 -0.10 -0.89
C ALA A 233 -8.59 -0.16 -1.75
N TRP A 234 -8.57 -1.05 -2.75
CA TRP A 234 -9.72 -1.47 -3.55
C TRP A 234 -10.29 -2.78 -3.03
N SER A 235 -11.62 -2.91 -3.04
CA SER A 235 -12.22 -4.23 -2.90
C SER A 235 -11.89 -5.10 -4.12
N PRO A 236 -11.85 -6.45 -3.97
CA PRO A 236 -11.49 -7.36 -5.05
C PRO A 236 -12.40 -7.27 -6.28
N ASP A 237 -13.65 -6.89 -6.10
CA ASP A 237 -14.64 -6.67 -7.15
C ASP A 237 -14.59 -5.26 -7.77
N GLY A 238 -13.77 -4.36 -7.22
CA GLY A 238 -13.66 -2.96 -7.66
C GLY A 238 -14.88 -2.09 -7.33
N SER A 239 -15.88 -2.61 -6.62
CA SER A 239 -17.11 -1.88 -6.28
C SER A 239 -16.92 -0.90 -5.13
N LYS A 240 -15.95 -1.15 -4.26
CA LYS A 240 -15.69 -0.36 -3.05
C LYS A 240 -14.24 0.09 -3.00
N VAL A 241 -14.03 1.21 -2.34
CA VAL A 241 -12.69 1.72 -1.97
C VAL A 241 -12.67 2.05 -0.49
N SER A 242 -11.50 1.97 0.08
CA SER A 242 -11.31 2.20 1.49
C SER A 242 -10.08 3.08 1.75
N ALA A 243 -10.13 3.84 2.82
CA ALA A 243 -8.98 4.58 3.33
C ALA A 243 -9.02 4.70 4.85
N GLY A 244 -7.82 4.74 5.44
CA GLY A 244 -7.62 5.11 6.80
C GLY A 244 -7.86 6.58 7.05
N SER A 245 -8.05 6.92 8.32
CA SER A 245 -8.31 8.29 8.71
C SER A 245 -7.69 8.56 10.08
N SER A 246 -7.21 9.79 10.26
CA SER A 246 -6.68 10.24 11.54
C SER A 246 -7.77 10.51 12.58
N ASP A 247 -9.05 10.52 12.19
CA ASP A 247 -10.18 10.65 13.11
C ASP A 247 -10.56 9.32 13.80
N ARG A 248 -9.72 8.27 13.68
CA ARG A 248 -9.85 6.94 14.30
C ARG A 248 -10.91 6.04 13.67
N PHE A 249 -11.48 6.45 12.54
CA PHE A 249 -12.44 5.65 11.81
C PHE A 249 -11.83 5.05 10.56
N HIS A 250 -12.31 3.87 10.21
CA HIS A 250 -12.07 3.25 8.93
C HIS A 250 -13.27 3.56 8.01
N TYR A 251 -13.00 4.11 6.84
CA TYR A 251 -14.02 4.50 5.88
C TYR A 251 -14.04 3.57 4.68
N ILE A 252 -15.25 3.20 4.24
CA ILE A 252 -15.48 2.44 3.01
C ILE A 252 -16.53 3.19 2.18
N TRP A 253 -16.23 3.44 0.92
CA TRP A 253 -17.13 4.11 -0.04
C TRP A 253 -17.51 3.18 -1.18
N ASP A 254 -18.68 3.40 -1.73
CA ASP A 254 -19.08 2.85 -3.01
C ASP A 254 -18.44 3.66 -4.16
N THR A 255 -17.77 2.98 -5.06
CA THR A 255 -17.06 3.60 -6.18
C THR A 255 -18.03 4.27 -7.17
N THR A 256 -19.25 3.76 -7.31
CA THR A 256 -20.23 4.27 -8.28
C THR A 256 -20.90 5.54 -7.77
N SER A 257 -21.50 5.49 -6.59
CA SER A 257 -22.25 6.60 -5.99
C SER A 257 -21.36 7.59 -5.24
N ARG A 258 -20.13 7.23 -4.90
CA ARG A 258 -19.20 7.99 -4.05
C ARG A 258 -19.70 8.21 -2.63
N ARG A 259 -20.71 7.47 -2.19
CA ARG A 259 -21.27 7.55 -0.84
C ARG A 259 -20.46 6.70 0.13
N ILE A 260 -20.39 7.16 1.37
CA ILE A 260 -19.86 6.36 2.47
C ILE A 260 -20.85 5.22 2.72
N LEU A 261 -20.39 3.99 2.57
CA LEU A 261 -21.14 2.79 2.93
C LEU A 261 -20.95 2.46 4.40
N TYR A 262 -19.70 2.51 4.87
CA TYR A 262 -19.35 2.19 6.24
C TYR A 262 -18.40 3.24 6.81
N LYS A 263 -18.65 3.58 8.06
CA LYS A 263 -17.75 4.33 8.93
C LYS A 263 -17.58 3.48 10.20
N LEU A 264 -16.50 2.70 10.25
CA LEU A 264 -16.27 1.70 11.27
C LEU A 264 -15.47 2.30 12.42
N PRO A 265 -16.03 2.35 13.64
CA PRO A 265 -15.33 2.79 14.84
C PRO A 265 -14.55 1.63 15.46
N GLY A 266 -13.69 1.94 16.40
CA GLY A 266 -13.01 0.92 17.23
C GLY A 266 -11.62 1.35 17.65
N HIS A 267 -10.87 1.92 16.73
CA HIS A 267 -9.52 2.38 17.00
C HIS A 267 -9.45 3.59 17.92
N ASN A 268 -8.38 3.66 18.70
CA ASN A 268 -8.06 4.80 19.58
C ASN A 268 -6.97 5.71 18.98
N GLY A 269 -6.34 5.29 17.89
CA GLY A 269 -5.32 6.02 17.15
C GLY A 269 -5.70 6.23 15.69
N SER A 270 -4.82 6.88 14.92
CA SER A 270 -4.94 7.03 13.48
C SER A 270 -4.98 5.65 12.80
N VAL A 271 -5.95 5.44 11.92
CA VAL A 271 -6.01 4.24 11.06
C VAL A 271 -5.09 4.47 9.88
N ASN A 272 -3.98 3.75 9.81
CA ASN A 272 -2.92 4.01 8.84
C ASN A 272 -3.06 3.18 7.57
N ASP A 273 -3.48 1.91 7.70
CA ASP A 273 -3.63 1.03 6.55
C ASP A 273 -4.86 0.13 6.68
N ILE A 274 -5.36 -0.29 5.54
CA ILE A 274 -6.60 -1.03 5.40
C ILE A 274 -6.47 -1.95 4.21
N ASP A 275 -7.05 -3.14 4.32
CA ASP A 275 -7.14 -4.04 3.18
C ASP A 275 -8.45 -4.84 3.18
N PHE A 276 -8.84 -5.31 2.00
CA PHE A 276 -9.99 -6.17 1.78
C PHE A 276 -9.52 -7.60 1.56
N HIS A 277 -10.21 -8.53 2.18
CA HIS A 277 -9.97 -9.94 1.95
C HIS A 277 -10.26 -10.32 0.48
N PRO A 278 -9.39 -11.11 -0.17
CA PRO A 278 -9.49 -11.36 -1.62
C PRO A 278 -10.74 -12.14 -2.05
N LYS A 279 -11.38 -12.89 -1.15
CA LYS A 279 -12.50 -13.81 -1.50
C LYS A 279 -13.76 -13.59 -0.67
N GLU A 280 -13.64 -13.09 0.55
CA GLU A 280 -14.72 -12.98 1.53
C GLU A 280 -14.98 -11.52 1.89
N PRO A 281 -16.18 -11.19 2.40
CA PRO A 281 -16.51 -9.82 2.78
C PRO A 281 -15.88 -9.42 4.11
N ILE A 282 -14.58 -9.67 4.25
CA ILE A 282 -13.80 -9.35 5.45
C ILE A 282 -12.90 -8.16 5.13
N VAL A 283 -12.75 -7.26 6.08
CA VAL A 283 -11.83 -6.13 6.03
C VAL A 283 -10.95 -6.11 7.25
N CYS A 284 -9.74 -5.62 7.08
CA CYS A 284 -8.84 -5.38 8.19
C CYS A 284 -8.40 -3.90 8.23
N SER A 285 -8.07 -3.43 9.41
CA SER A 285 -7.53 -2.09 9.63
C SER A 285 -6.43 -2.11 10.69
N GLY A 286 -5.33 -1.42 10.41
CA GLY A 286 -4.19 -1.27 11.31
C GLY A 286 -4.01 0.17 11.74
N SER A 287 -3.66 0.39 13.00
CA SER A 287 -3.66 1.72 13.59
C SER A 287 -2.42 2.01 14.43
N SER A 288 -2.21 3.30 14.68
CA SER A 288 -1.22 3.80 15.63
C SER A 288 -1.52 3.43 17.09
N ASP A 289 -2.70 2.87 17.38
CA ASP A 289 -3.01 2.29 18.69
C ASP A 289 -2.41 0.88 18.91
N LYS A 290 -1.62 0.38 17.95
CA LYS A 290 -0.95 -0.94 17.96
C LYS A 290 -1.90 -2.12 17.80
N GLN A 291 -3.12 -1.88 17.42
CA GLN A 291 -4.16 -2.90 17.27
C GLN A 291 -4.54 -3.07 15.79
N ILE A 292 -4.98 -4.29 15.47
CA ILE A 292 -5.57 -4.61 14.18
C ILE A 292 -7.01 -5.05 14.44
N TYR A 293 -7.94 -4.46 13.73
CA TYR A 293 -9.31 -4.94 13.69
C TYR A 293 -9.54 -5.75 12.43
N LEU A 294 -10.14 -6.91 12.61
CA LEU A 294 -10.64 -7.76 11.55
C LEU A 294 -12.17 -7.81 11.69
N GLY A 295 -12.89 -7.43 10.64
CA GLY A 295 -14.35 -7.35 10.67
C GLY A 295 -14.97 -7.85 9.37
N GLU A 296 -16.15 -8.45 9.50
CA GLU A 296 -16.99 -8.82 8.38
C GLU A 296 -17.88 -7.63 8.01
N ILE A 297 -17.98 -7.32 6.72
CA ILE A 297 -18.90 -6.31 6.19
C ILE A 297 -20.07 -7.02 5.53
N GLU A 298 -21.29 -6.54 5.76
CA GLU A 298 -22.46 -7.09 5.08
C GLU A 298 -22.33 -6.89 3.56
N THR A 299 -22.60 -7.94 2.81
CA THR A 299 -22.80 -7.83 1.36
C THR A 299 -24.11 -7.10 1.14
N VAL A 300 -24.06 -5.83 0.76
CA VAL A 300 -25.24 -5.09 0.30
C VAL A 300 -25.73 -5.79 -0.96
N GLN A 301 -26.87 -6.47 -0.84
CA GLN A 301 -27.58 -7.10 -1.96
C GLN A 301 -28.17 -6.07 -2.91
#